data_03da81be04f16b354e77c1f6fb3ca9ee
#
_entry.id   03da81be04f16b354e77c1f6fb3ca9ee
#
_cell.length_a   1.000
_cell.length_b   1.000
_cell.length_c   1.000
_cell.angle_alpha   90.00
_cell.angle_beta   90.00
_cell.angle_gamma   90.00
#
_symmetry.space_group_name_H-M   'P 1'
#
loop_
_entity.id
_entity.type
_entity.pdbx_description
1 polymer ?
#
loop_
_entity_poly.entity_id
_entity_poly.type
_entity_poly.pdbx_seq_one_letter_code
_entity_poly.pdbx_strand_id
1 'polypeptide(L)'
;PNGHVEVNHAFLLSPPYVNEVYDSWEDDLKKGVGATKLLVIPMFPQYSESTIASGIDALAKELSKRVKIPTFEVITNFHRTHAFIDNSVKQVDSKINELKQEGKKIDNLIFTFHGMQKRRIVNKGDDYYRHCYETFCLITNNLKNIRPEQCMMSFQSRFGSEEWITPYTENVVKKLITEGKKEIAIYSPSFVADCLETTDELGHELVNEAKDWGGNIYPIECLNTKEDWC
;
A
#
# COMPACT_ATOMS: atom_id res chain seq x y z
N PRO A 1 24.44 -6.84 23.97
CA PRO A 1 23.83 -8.13 23.67
C PRO A 1 23.37 -8.06 22.23
N ASN A 2 23.98 -8.86 21.36
CA ASN A 2 23.55 -9.01 19.97
C ASN A 2 22.21 -9.77 20.01
N GLY A 3 21.10 -9.04 19.97
CA GLY A 3 19.78 -9.64 19.93
C GLY A 3 19.63 -10.39 18.60
N HIS A 4 19.30 -11.67 18.69
CA HIS A 4 18.90 -12.42 17.50
C HIS A 4 17.53 -11.92 17.06
N VAL A 5 17.40 -11.55 15.78
CA VAL A 5 16.12 -11.19 15.15
C VAL A 5 15.74 -12.34 14.21
N GLU A 6 14.56 -12.87 14.41
CA GLU A 6 13.92 -13.83 13.51
C GLU A 6 12.76 -13.15 12.82
N VAL A 7 12.64 -13.33 11.51
CA VAL A 7 11.57 -12.74 10.69
C VAL A 7 10.69 -13.87 10.17
N ASN A 8 9.40 -13.77 10.50
CA ASN A 8 8.37 -14.67 10.03
C ASN A 8 7.24 -13.87 9.36
N HIS A 9 6.43 -14.53 8.55
CA HIS A 9 5.27 -13.92 7.91
C HIS A 9 4.03 -14.78 8.13
N ALA A 10 2.86 -14.14 8.17
CA ALA A 10 1.56 -14.79 8.25
C ALA A 10 0.54 -14.05 7.40
N PHE A 11 -0.47 -14.76 6.93
CA PHE A 11 -1.57 -14.22 6.16
C PHE A 11 -2.91 -14.47 6.86
N LEU A 12 -3.91 -13.62 6.57
CA LEU A 12 -5.26 -13.79 7.09
C LEU A 12 -6.09 -14.82 6.32
N LEU A 13 -5.86 -14.91 5.00
CA LEU A 13 -6.71 -15.65 4.07
C LEU A 13 -6.01 -16.85 3.40
N SER A 14 -4.71 -17.04 3.66
CA SER A 14 -3.91 -18.14 3.11
C SER A 14 -2.82 -18.56 4.09
N PRO A 15 -2.28 -19.79 3.98
CA PRO A 15 -1.14 -20.18 4.79
C PRO A 15 0.16 -19.44 4.40
N PRO A 16 1.12 -19.29 5.34
CA PRO A 16 0.98 -19.68 6.74
C PRO A 16 0.03 -18.72 7.49
N TYR A 17 -0.88 -19.31 8.28
CA TYR A 17 -1.78 -18.54 9.12
C TYR A 17 -1.10 -18.10 10.44
N VAL A 18 -1.69 -17.11 11.12
CA VAL A 18 -1.16 -16.58 12.40
C VAL A 18 -0.93 -17.69 13.44
N ASN A 19 -1.86 -18.65 13.55
CA ASN A 19 -1.72 -19.77 14.49
C ASN A 19 -0.52 -20.67 14.14
N GLU A 20 -0.26 -20.95 12.87
CA GLU A 20 0.86 -21.83 12.44
C GLU A 20 2.20 -21.20 12.78
N VAL A 21 2.35 -19.89 12.52
CA VAL A 21 3.56 -19.15 12.89
C VAL A 21 3.74 -19.09 14.40
N TYR A 22 2.63 -18.90 15.14
CA TYR A 22 2.67 -18.88 16.60
C TYR A 22 3.04 -20.23 17.20
N ASP A 23 2.51 -21.34 16.67
CA ASP A 23 2.83 -22.70 17.10
C ASP A 23 4.33 -23.00 16.92
N SER A 24 4.91 -22.62 15.79
CA SER A 24 6.34 -22.75 15.53
C SER A 24 7.17 -21.96 16.56
N TRP A 25 6.79 -20.72 16.84
CA TRP A 25 7.46 -19.88 17.84
C TRP A 25 7.36 -20.47 19.26
N GLU A 26 6.18 -21.01 19.68
CA GLU A 26 6.03 -21.67 20.99
C GLU A 26 6.93 -22.91 21.10
N ASP A 27 7.08 -23.67 20.05
CA ASP A 27 7.94 -24.85 20.04
C ASP A 27 9.42 -24.47 20.18
N ASP A 28 9.84 -23.38 19.59
CA ASP A 28 11.20 -22.85 19.76
C ASP A 28 11.44 -22.29 21.17
N LEU A 29 10.43 -21.65 21.79
CA LEU A 29 10.50 -21.30 23.21
C LEU A 29 10.66 -22.51 24.11
N LYS A 30 9.98 -23.62 23.85
CA LYS A 30 10.14 -24.88 24.61
C LYS A 30 11.54 -25.45 24.49
N LYS A 31 12.17 -25.26 23.35
CA LYS A 31 13.60 -25.65 23.10
C LYS A 31 14.62 -24.63 23.67
N GLY A 32 14.13 -23.48 24.20
CA GLY A 32 14.97 -22.43 24.77
C GLY A 32 15.65 -21.51 23.75
N VAL A 33 15.17 -21.48 22.50
CA VAL A 33 15.75 -20.68 21.40
C VAL A 33 14.80 -19.62 20.85
N GLY A 34 13.53 -19.62 21.24
CA GLY A 34 12.52 -18.70 20.72
C GLY A 34 12.70 -17.25 21.21
N ALA A 35 12.22 -16.31 20.40
CA ALA A 35 12.21 -14.90 20.71
C ALA A 35 11.30 -14.57 21.91
N THR A 36 11.73 -13.67 22.77
CA THR A 36 11.00 -13.24 23.98
C THR A 36 10.11 -12.02 23.75
N LYS A 37 10.31 -11.31 22.63
CA LYS A 37 9.53 -10.15 22.22
C LYS A 37 9.03 -10.35 20.77
N LEU A 38 7.79 -10.03 20.52
CA LEU A 38 7.16 -10.06 19.20
C LEU A 38 6.93 -8.62 18.71
N LEU A 39 7.45 -8.27 17.55
CA LEU A 39 7.09 -7.07 16.81
C LEU A 39 6.22 -7.46 15.62
N VAL A 40 5.02 -6.93 15.55
CA VAL A 40 4.05 -7.21 14.48
C VAL A 40 3.97 -6.00 13.56
N ILE A 41 4.23 -6.23 12.28
CA ILE A 41 4.21 -5.18 11.25
C ILE A 41 3.19 -5.60 10.19
N PRO A 42 1.93 -5.14 10.27
CA PRO A 42 1.00 -5.31 9.16
C PRO A 42 1.52 -4.57 7.93
N MET A 43 1.60 -5.25 6.79
CA MET A 43 2.22 -4.72 5.56
C MET A 43 1.31 -3.75 4.80
N PHE A 44 0.58 -2.91 5.53
CA PHE A 44 -0.27 -1.84 5.01
C PHE A 44 0.21 -0.49 5.59
N PRO A 45 0.68 0.44 4.73
CA PRO A 45 1.20 1.72 5.23
C PRO A 45 0.15 2.55 5.96
N GLN A 46 -1.07 2.60 5.43
CA GLN A 46 -2.19 3.36 5.97
C GLN A 46 -3.07 2.47 6.84
N TYR A 47 -3.42 2.95 8.06
CA TYR A 47 -4.36 2.24 8.93
C TYR A 47 -5.74 2.14 8.29
N SER A 48 -6.37 0.98 8.45
CA SER A 48 -7.77 0.76 8.14
C SER A 48 -8.37 -0.35 9.03
N GLU A 49 -9.66 -0.22 9.36
CA GLU A 49 -10.44 -1.26 10.04
C GLU A 49 -10.40 -2.59 9.27
N SER A 50 -10.46 -2.53 7.93
CA SER A 50 -10.55 -3.72 7.07
C SER A 50 -9.22 -4.44 6.84
N THR A 51 -8.11 -3.85 7.22
CA THR A 51 -6.76 -4.40 7.02
C THR A 51 -6.03 -4.58 8.35
N ILE A 52 -5.46 -3.51 8.88
CA ILE A 52 -4.62 -3.55 10.09
C ILE A 52 -5.43 -3.99 11.31
N ALA A 53 -6.62 -3.41 11.54
CA ALA A 53 -7.43 -3.81 12.68
C ALA A 53 -7.90 -5.26 12.57
N SER A 54 -8.23 -5.74 11.38
CA SER A 54 -8.57 -7.16 11.14
C SER A 54 -7.38 -8.09 11.43
N GLY A 55 -6.16 -7.67 11.08
CA GLY A 55 -4.94 -8.41 11.41
C GLY A 55 -4.67 -8.46 12.90
N ILE A 56 -4.86 -7.33 13.60
CA ILE A 56 -4.73 -7.26 15.07
C ILE A 56 -5.79 -8.12 15.75
N ASP A 57 -7.03 -8.11 15.28
CA ASP A 57 -8.11 -8.96 15.81
C ASP A 57 -7.79 -10.44 15.66
N ALA A 58 -7.28 -10.87 14.51
CA ALA A 58 -6.84 -12.26 14.29
C ALA A 58 -5.70 -12.65 15.24
N LEU A 59 -4.70 -11.79 15.41
CA LEU A 59 -3.63 -12.00 16.38
C LEU A 59 -4.16 -12.08 17.82
N ALA A 60 -5.01 -11.16 18.23
CA ALA A 60 -5.60 -11.13 19.58
C ALA A 60 -6.41 -12.39 19.88
N LYS A 61 -7.21 -12.85 18.91
CA LYS A 61 -7.94 -14.12 19.01
C LYS A 61 -7.02 -15.32 19.18
N GLU A 62 -5.88 -15.32 18.50
CA GLU A 62 -4.91 -16.40 18.65
C GLU A 62 -4.21 -16.32 20.01
N LEU A 63 -3.74 -15.15 20.43
CA LEU A 63 -3.10 -14.94 21.74
C LEU A 63 -4.03 -15.32 22.90
N SER A 64 -5.33 -15.06 22.80
CA SER A 64 -6.31 -15.38 23.85
C SER A 64 -6.46 -16.87 24.13
N LYS A 65 -6.02 -17.75 23.25
CA LYS A 65 -6.03 -19.22 23.42
C LYS A 65 -4.76 -19.75 24.09
N ARG A 66 -3.76 -18.91 24.30
CA ARG A 66 -2.42 -19.32 24.70
C ARG A 66 -2.17 -19.14 26.21
N VAL A 67 -1.42 -20.07 26.78
CA VAL A 67 -1.01 -19.99 28.19
C VAL A 67 0.12 -18.97 28.39
N LYS A 68 1.01 -18.86 27.40
CA LYS A 68 2.13 -17.90 27.40
C LYS A 68 1.91 -16.87 26.32
N ILE A 69 1.93 -15.59 26.71
CA ILE A 69 1.85 -14.47 25.80
C ILE A 69 3.19 -13.71 25.89
N PRO A 70 3.90 -13.49 24.76
CA PRO A 70 5.13 -12.71 24.75
C PRO A 70 4.81 -11.23 25.00
N THR A 71 5.83 -10.46 25.35
CA THR A 71 5.73 -9.02 25.16
C THR A 71 5.58 -8.74 23.69
N PHE A 72 4.52 -8.03 23.28
CA PHE A 72 4.32 -7.72 21.87
C PHE A 72 4.04 -6.24 21.64
N GLU A 73 4.42 -5.79 20.48
CA GLU A 73 4.18 -4.44 19.98
C GLU A 73 3.66 -4.54 18.55
N VAL A 74 2.71 -3.68 18.18
CA VAL A 74 2.13 -3.63 16.83
C VAL A 74 2.36 -2.27 16.23
N ILE A 75 2.95 -2.22 15.04
CA ILE A 75 3.03 -0.99 14.25
C ILE A 75 1.73 -0.82 13.49
N THR A 76 0.89 0.10 13.95
CA THR A 76 -0.46 0.28 13.39
C THR A 76 -0.50 1.10 12.11
N ASN A 77 0.57 1.77 11.75
CA ASN A 77 0.76 2.46 10.47
C ASN A 77 2.21 2.89 10.32
N PHE A 78 2.67 3.06 9.08
CA PHE A 78 4.00 3.60 8.76
C PHE A 78 3.97 4.55 7.56
N HIS A 79 2.78 5.01 7.18
CA HIS A 79 2.51 5.86 6.01
C HIS A 79 3.26 7.20 5.99
N ARG A 80 3.85 7.64 7.11
CA ARG A 80 4.63 8.88 7.24
C ARG A 80 6.09 8.65 7.58
N THR A 81 6.51 7.40 7.72
CA THR A 81 7.92 7.12 8.07
C THR A 81 8.85 7.53 6.94
N HIS A 82 10.03 8.03 7.29
CA HIS A 82 11.06 8.37 6.30
C HIS A 82 11.38 7.18 5.39
N ALA A 83 11.51 5.98 5.96
CA ALA A 83 11.78 4.78 5.18
C ALA A 83 10.75 4.58 4.06
N PHE A 84 9.46 4.74 4.35
CA PHE A 84 8.41 4.56 3.36
C PHE A 84 8.34 5.72 2.36
N ILE A 85 8.33 6.97 2.85
CA ILE A 85 8.17 8.16 2.00
C ILE A 85 9.36 8.36 1.08
N ASP A 86 10.59 8.30 1.61
CA ASP A 86 11.80 8.55 0.82
C ASP A 86 12.00 7.51 -0.28
N ASN A 87 11.71 6.23 0.03
CA ASN A 87 11.77 5.17 -0.98
C ASN A 87 10.65 5.29 -2.02
N SER A 88 9.43 5.70 -1.63
CA SER A 88 8.35 6.00 -2.58
C SER A 88 8.71 7.17 -3.51
N VAL A 89 9.31 8.23 -2.98
CA VAL A 89 9.81 9.36 -3.78
C VAL A 89 10.88 8.91 -4.77
N LYS A 90 11.89 8.14 -4.31
CA LYS A 90 12.94 7.59 -5.19
C LYS A 90 12.34 6.73 -6.31
N GLN A 91 11.37 5.87 -5.98
CA GLN A 91 10.71 4.98 -6.93
C GLN A 91 10.01 5.78 -8.03
N VAL A 92 9.19 6.75 -7.63
CA VAL A 92 8.44 7.60 -8.56
C VAL A 92 9.38 8.45 -9.42
N ASP A 93 10.34 9.16 -8.80
CA ASP A 93 11.28 10.01 -9.52
C ASP A 93 12.16 9.22 -10.51
N SER A 94 12.57 8.01 -10.13
CA SER A 94 13.33 7.12 -11.02
C SER A 94 12.53 6.76 -12.27
N LYS A 95 11.26 6.33 -12.11
CA LYS A 95 10.40 5.96 -13.24
C LYS A 95 10.06 7.16 -14.12
N ILE A 96 9.75 8.31 -13.54
CA ILE A 96 9.49 9.53 -14.32
C ILE A 96 10.74 9.94 -15.11
N ASN A 97 11.93 9.79 -14.55
CA ASN A 97 13.18 10.09 -15.24
C ASN A 97 13.47 9.09 -16.38
N GLU A 98 13.23 7.80 -16.16
CA GLU A 98 13.32 6.76 -17.20
C GLU A 98 12.40 7.11 -18.38
N LEU A 99 11.13 7.38 -18.12
CA LEU A 99 10.16 7.76 -19.15
C LEU A 99 10.58 9.03 -19.93
N LYS A 100 11.16 10.01 -19.23
CA LYS A 100 11.72 11.20 -19.91
C LYS A 100 12.91 10.86 -20.84
N GLN A 101 13.78 9.94 -20.42
CA GLN A 101 14.89 9.48 -21.25
C GLN A 101 14.42 8.73 -22.50
N GLU A 102 13.25 8.05 -22.41
CA GLU A 102 12.55 7.44 -23.55
C GLU A 102 11.84 8.48 -24.46
N GLY A 103 11.96 9.76 -24.17
CA GLY A 103 11.30 10.83 -24.92
C GLY A 103 9.82 11.05 -24.55
N LYS A 104 9.34 10.44 -23.47
CA LYS A 104 7.96 10.60 -23.00
C LYS A 104 7.82 11.87 -22.17
N LYS A 105 6.79 12.64 -22.44
CA LYS A 105 6.44 13.83 -21.63
C LYS A 105 5.21 13.51 -20.79
N ILE A 106 5.41 13.17 -19.53
CA ILE A 106 4.30 12.86 -18.62
C ILE A 106 3.48 14.12 -18.32
N ASP A 107 2.20 14.06 -18.62
CA ASP A 107 1.25 15.15 -18.38
C ASP A 107 0.81 15.19 -16.92
N ASN A 108 0.44 14.04 -16.35
CA ASN A 108 0.00 13.91 -14.97
C ASN A 108 0.54 12.63 -14.31
N LEU A 109 0.65 12.70 -12.97
CA LEU A 109 0.93 11.56 -12.10
C LEU A 109 -0.27 11.34 -11.20
N ILE A 110 -0.84 10.15 -11.23
CA ILE A 110 -1.95 9.76 -10.36
C ILE A 110 -1.41 8.88 -9.23
N PHE A 111 -1.69 9.28 -8.00
CA PHE A 111 -1.54 8.44 -6.81
C PHE A 111 -2.89 7.78 -6.55
N THR A 112 -2.97 6.49 -6.79
CA THR A 112 -4.19 5.73 -6.56
C THR A 112 -4.07 4.89 -5.30
N PHE A 113 -5.11 4.87 -4.48
CA PHE A 113 -5.18 4.07 -3.26
C PHE A 113 -6.33 3.07 -3.41
N HIS A 114 -6.24 1.94 -2.72
CA HIS A 114 -7.39 1.03 -2.68
C HIS A 114 -8.61 1.77 -2.12
N GLY A 115 -9.72 1.67 -2.80
CA GLY A 115 -10.97 2.29 -2.38
C GLY A 115 -11.48 1.73 -1.05
N MET A 116 -12.39 2.47 -0.42
CA MET A 116 -13.07 2.05 0.79
C MET A 116 -14.52 2.53 0.79
N GLN A 117 -15.40 1.77 1.41
CA GLN A 117 -16.79 2.17 1.59
C GLN A 117 -16.87 3.46 2.42
N LYS A 118 -17.52 4.48 1.89
CA LYS A 118 -17.64 5.80 2.50
C LYS A 118 -18.18 5.76 3.93
N ARG A 119 -19.09 4.84 4.23
CA ARG A 119 -19.66 4.66 5.57
C ARG A 119 -18.61 4.33 6.65
N ARG A 120 -17.50 3.68 6.28
CA ARG A 120 -16.40 3.37 7.23
C ARG A 120 -15.69 4.64 7.67
N ILE A 121 -15.46 5.55 6.75
CA ILE A 121 -14.83 6.85 7.04
C ILE A 121 -15.80 7.75 7.82
N VAL A 122 -17.00 7.96 7.27
CA VAL A 122 -17.93 8.99 7.80
C VAL A 122 -18.59 8.53 9.10
N ASN A 123 -19.04 7.27 9.18
CA ASN A 123 -19.85 6.80 10.30
C ASN A 123 -19.02 6.14 11.41
N LYS A 124 -17.88 5.54 11.06
CA LYS A 124 -17.03 4.82 12.02
C LYS A 124 -15.73 5.54 12.37
N GLY A 125 -15.39 6.62 11.65
CA GLY A 125 -14.19 7.40 11.92
C GLY A 125 -12.88 6.68 11.56
N ASP A 126 -12.90 5.83 10.50
CA ASP A 126 -11.67 5.18 10.01
C ASP A 126 -10.70 6.24 9.46
N ASP A 127 -9.47 6.20 9.92
CA ASP A 127 -8.42 7.17 9.56
C ASP A 127 -7.86 7.01 8.14
N TYR A 128 -8.27 5.97 7.41
CA TYR A 128 -7.67 5.58 6.14
C TYR A 128 -7.54 6.72 5.13
N TYR A 129 -8.64 7.45 4.89
CA TYR A 129 -8.64 8.58 3.94
C TYR A 129 -7.61 9.65 4.33
N ARG A 130 -7.52 9.99 5.62
CA ARG A 130 -6.56 10.95 6.14
C ARG A 130 -5.13 10.47 5.93
N HIS A 131 -4.83 9.19 6.21
CA HIS A 131 -3.51 8.61 5.99
C HIS A 131 -3.14 8.56 4.50
N CYS A 132 -4.09 8.25 3.61
CA CYS A 132 -3.87 8.32 2.16
C CYS A 132 -3.51 9.75 1.72
N TYR A 133 -4.25 10.75 2.20
CA TYR A 133 -4.01 12.15 1.87
C TYR A 133 -2.66 12.64 2.42
N GLU A 134 -2.30 12.28 3.66
CA GLU A 134 -0.99 12.58 4.24
C GLU A 134 0.15 11.94 3.41
N THR A 135 0.01 10.66 3.03
CA THR A 135 0.97 9.97 2.14
C THR A 135 1.12 10.72 0.80
N PHE A 136 0.00 11.04 0.17
CA PHE A 136 -0.02 11.79 -1.09
C PHE A 136 0.73 13.13 -0.96
N CYS A 137 0.43 13.93 0.04
CA CYS A 137 1.08 15.22 0.27
C CYS A 137 2.59 15.06 0.54
N LEU A 138 2.98 14.09 1.37
CA LEU A 138 4.38 13.86 1.72
C LEU A 138 5.20 13.42 0.52
N ILE A 139 4.68 12.54 -0.33
CA ILE A 139 5.40 12.11 -1.52
C ILE A 139 5.46 13.27 -2.53
N THR A 140 4.33 13.87 -2.88
CA THR A 140 4.27 14.90 -3.93
C THR A 140 5.13 16.13 -3.65
N ASN A 141 5.20 16.57 -2.38
CA ASN A 141 6.03 17.71 -1.98
C ASN A 141 7.55 17.44 -2.05
N ASN A 142 7.96 16.17 -2.14
CA ASN A 142 9.36 15.78 -2.20
C ASN A 142 9.81 15.32 -3.60
N LEU A 143 8.90 15.23 -4.58
CA LEU A 143 9.23 14.87 -5.96
C LEU A 143 10.05 15.97 -6.65
N LYS A 144 11.01 15.56 -7.49
CA LYS A 144 11.90 16.45 -8.22
C LYS A 144 11.60 16.47 -9.73
N ASN A 145 11.03 15.40 -10.24
CA ASN A 145 10.89 15.17 -11.67
C ASN A 145 9.50 15.49 -12.22
N ILE A 146 8.54 15.78 -11.39
CA ILE A 146 7.19 16.22 -11.75
C ILE A 146 6.71 17.25 -10.74
N ARG A 147 5.88 18.21 -11.16
CA ARG A 147 5.42 19.29 -10.28
C ARG A 147 4.18 18.84 -9.49
N PRO A 148 3.98 19.33 -8.25
CA PRO A 148 2.81 19.00 -7.44
C PRO A 148 1.46 19.23 -8.14
N GLU A 149 1.35 20.28 -8.99
CA GLU A 149 0.11 20.61 -9.72
C GLU A 149 -0.26 19.57 -10.79
N GLN A 150 0.69 18.71 -11.17
CA GLN A 150 0.46 17.60 -12.08
C GLN A 150 0.08 16.31 -11.34
N CYS A 151 0.14 16.31 -10.00
CA CYS A 151 -0.16 15.15 -9.17
C CYS A 151 -1.63 15.15 -8.73
N MET A 152 -2.27 14.01 -8.79
CA MET A 152 -3.67 13.83 -8.40
C MET A 152 -3.82 12.59 -7.52
N MET A 153 -4.76 12.65 -6.57
CA MET A 153 -5.11 11.51 -5.73
C MET A 153 -6.44 10.90 -6.20
N SER A 154 -6.52 9.58 -6.21
CA SER A 154 -7.73 8.84 -6.59
C SER A 154 -7.83 7.50 -5.85
N PHE A 155 -8.94 6.77 -6.05
CA PHE A 155 -9.22 5.49 -5.41
C PHE A 155 -9.65 4.46 -6.44
N GLN A 156 -9.12 3.24 -6.33
CA GLN A 156 -9.34 2.10 -7.22
C GLN A 156 -10.12 0.95 -6.54
N SER A 157 -10.33 -0.13 -7.25
CA SER A 157 -10.85 -1.42 -6.74
C SER A 157 -12.26 -1.32 -6.14
N ARG A 158 -13.11 -0.44 -6.68
CA ARG A 158 -14.49 -0.34 -6.26
C ARG A 158 -15.28 -1.56 -6.72
N PHE A 159 -16.02 -2.18 -5.80
CA PHE A 159 -16.94 -3.26 -6.13
C PHE A 159 -18.25 -3.20 -5.34
N GLY A 160 -19.28 -3.89 -5.85
CA GLY A 160 -20.60 -3.91 -5.23
C GLY A 160 -21.38 -2.61 -5.39
N SER A 161 -22.49 -2.48 -4.66
CA SER A 161 -23.46 -1.39 -4.83
C SER A 161 -23.35 -0.28 -3.78
N GLU A 162 -22.49 -0.42 -2.80
CA GLU A 162 -22.31 0.61 -1.75
C GLU A 162 -21.59 1.84 -2.30
N GLU A 163 -21.75 2.97 -1.63
CA GLU A 163 -21.01 4.19 -1.95
C GLU A 163 -19.56 4.10 -1.43
N TRP A 164 -18.60 4.33 -2.31
CA TRP A 164 -17.18 4.31 -2.03
C TRP A 164 -16.59 5.72 -2.01
N ILE A 165 -15.43 5.89 -1.38
CA ILE A 165 -14.70 7.17 -1.40
C ILE A 165 -14.26 7.51 -2.81
N THR A 166 -14.25 8.81 -3.10
CA THR A 166 -13.96 9.37 -4.43
C THR A 166 -12.77 10.32 -4.39
N PRO A 167 -12.17 10.69 -5.54
CA PRO A 167 -12.56 10.35 -6.92
C PRO A 167 -12.11 8.94 -7.33
N TYR A 168 -12.86 8.30 -8.23
CA TYR A 168 -12.50 6.98 -8.77
C TYR A 168 -11.41 7.10 -9.83
N THR A 169 -10.42 6.22 -9.80
CA THR A 169 -9.22 6.26 -10.67
C THR A 169 -9.59 6.22 -12.15
N GLU A 170 -10.45 5.31 -12.56
CA GLU A 170 -10.95 5.21 -13.94
C GLU A 170 -11.52 6.54 -14.43
N ASN A 171 -12.39 7.17 -13.63
CA ASN A 171 -13.02 8.45 -13.99
C ASN A 171 -12.00 9.59 -14.11
N VAL A 172 -10.99 9.62 -13.23
CA VAL A 172 -9.91 10.62 -13.29
C VAL A 172 -9.09 10.46 -14.56
N VAL A 173 -8.67 9.22 -14.88
CA VAL A 173 -7.91 8.91 -16.10
C VAL A 173 -8.69 9.30 -17.34
N LYS A 174 -9.96 8.86 -17.46
CA LYS A 174 -10.81 9.16 -18.60
C LYS A 174 -11.01 10.65 -18.80
N LYS A 175 -11.22 11.41 -17.71
CA LYS A 175 -11.34 12.86 -17.74
C LYS A 175 -10.06 13.51 -18.26
N LEU A 176 -8.90 13.14 -17.72
CA LEU A 176 -7.60 13.68 -18.16
C LEU A 176 -7.36 13.44 -19.64
N ILE A 177 -7.59 12.24 -20.14
CA ILE A 177 -7.43 11.90 -21.56
C ILE A 177 -8.37 12.75 -22.43
N THR A 178 -9.63 12.93 -22.00
CA THR A 178 -10.60 13.79 -22.71
C THR A 178 -10.15 15.26 -22.76
N GLU A 179 -9.46 15.74 -21.71
CA GLU A 179 -8.87 17.08 -21.64
C GLU A 179 -7.53 17.21 -22.42
N GLY A 180 -7.10 16.14 -23.11
CA GLY A 180 -5.86 16.11 -23.89
C GLY A 180 -4.59 15.77 -23.09
N LYS A 181 -4.73 15.38 -21.83
CA LYS A 181 -3.64 14.89 -20.97
C LYS A 181 -3.50 13.39 -21.17
N LYS A 182 -2.67 12.99 -22.13
CA LYS A 182 -2.65 11.62 -22.65
C LYS A 182 -1.55 10.73 -22.08
N GLU A 183 -0.50 11.31 -21.54
CA GLU A 183 0.65 10.60 -20.98
C GLU A 183 0.59 10.63 -19.46
N ILE A 184 0.07 9.57 -18.84
CA ILE A 184 -0.26 9.54 -17.40
C ILE A 184 0.58 8.45 -16.72
N ALA A 185 1.38 8.83 -15.73
CA ALA A 185 2.00 7.87 -14.82
C ALA A 185 1.05 7.56 -13.66
N ILE A 186 1.10 6.34 -13.13
CA ILE A 186 0.26 5.93 -12.00
C ILE A 186 1.06 5.14 -10.97
N TYR A 187 0.90 5.48 -9.69
CA TYR A 187 1.55 4.83 -8.56
C TYR A 187 0.54 4.53 -7.45
N SER A 188 0.63 3.34 -6.84
CA SER A 188 -0.29 2.92 -5.78
C SER A 188 0.43 2.75 -4.42
N PRO A 189 0.57 3.82 -3.60
CA PRO A 189 1.27 3.76 -2.33
C PRO A 189 0.47 3.14 -1.19
N SER A 190 -0.68 2.53 -1.45
CA SER A 190 -1.38 1.67 -0.50
C SER A 190 -0.81 0.25 -0.44
N PHE A 191 0.03 -0.12 -1.40
CA PHE A 191 0.67 -1.41 -1.49
C PHE A 191 2.20 -1.27 -1.42
N VAL A 192 2.84 -2.07 -0.59
CA VAL A 192 4.32 -2.11 -0.49
C VAL A 192 4.93 -3.13 -1.43
N ALA A 193 4.15 -4.12 -1.86
CA ALA A 193 4.53 -5.12 -2.85
C ALA A 193 3.44 -5.21 -3.92
N ASP A 194 3.85 -5.52 -5.15
CA ASP A 194 2.92 -5.69 -6.26
C ASP A 194 1.97 -6.86 -6.00
N CYS A 195 0.73 -6.67 -6.37
CA CYS A 195 -0.39 -7.57 -6.16
C CYS A 195 -1.37 -7.50 -7.34
N LEU A 196 -2.49 -8.19 -7.25
CA LEU A 196 -3.50 -8.21 -8.32
C LEU A 196 -3.96 -6.80 -8.68
N GLU A 197 -4.17 -5.93 -7.69
CA GLU A 197 -4.63 -4.56 -7.85
C GLU A 197 -3.62 -3.66 -8.58
N THR A 198 -2.33 -3.95 -8.47
CA THR A 198 -1.28 -3.16 -9.15
C THR A 198 -0.89 -3.74 -10.50
N THR A 199 -0.85 -5.06 -10.64
CA THR A 199 -0.37 -5.72 -11.87
C THR A 199 -1.48 -5.96 -12.88
N ASP A 200 -2.67 -6.36 -12.44
CA ASP A 200 -3.80 -6.66 -13.32
C ASP A 200 -4.73 -5.44 -13.45
N GLU A 201 -5.36 -4.97 -12.39
CA GLU A 201 -6.31 -3.85 -12.45
C GLU A 201 -5.66 -2.57 -13.03
N LEU A 202 -4.52 -2.13 -12.50
CA LEU A 202 -3.84 -0.92 -12.99
C LEU A 202 -2.91 -1.21 -14.18
N GLY A 203 -2.14 -2.30 -14.09
CA GLY A 203 -1.07 -2.61 -15.05
C GLY A 203 -1.57 -3.22 -16.35
N HIS A 204 -2.75 -3.83 -16.37
CA HIS A 204 -3.32 -4.46 -17.54
C HIS A 204 -4.68 -3.86 -17.93
N GLU A 205 -5.70 -3.93 -17.07
CA GLU A 205 -7.06 -3.49 -17.41
C GLU A 205 -7.10 -1.98 -17.69
N LEU A 206 -6.67 -1.13 -16.75
CA LEU A 206 -6.70 0.32 -16.91
C LEU A 206 -5.80 0.80 -18.04
N VAL A 207 -4.65 0.14 -18.27
CA VAL A 207 -3.75 0.44 -19.41
C VAL A 207 -4.48 0.20 -20.74
N ASN A 208 -5.24 -0.88 -20.88
CA ASN A 208 -6.00 -1.18 -22.11
C ASN A 208 -7.16 -0.21 -22.29
N GLU A 209 -7.93 0.06 -21.25
CA GLU A 209 -9.01 1.05 -21.29
C GLU A 209 -8.49 2.45 -21.68
N ALA A 210 -7.35 2.87 -21.11
CA ALA A 210 -6.75 4.16 -21.46
C ALA A 210 -6.35 4.25 -22.93
N LYS A 211 -5.85 3.16 -23.53
CA LYS A 211 -5.57 3.09 -24.98
C LYS A 211 -6.85 3.25 -25.81
N ASP A 212 -7.93 2.61 -25.41
CA ASP A 212 -9.23 2.73 -26.06
C ASP A 212 -9.77 4.18 -26.00
N TRP A 213 -9.44 4.91 -24.94
CA TRP A 213 -9.76 6.35 -24.79
C TRP A 213 -8.74 7.28 -25.49
N GLY A 214 -7.67 6.73 -26.07
CA GLY A 214 -6.63 7.46 -26.82
C GLY A 214 -5.53 8.07 -25.97
N GLY A 215 -5.24 7.49 -24.81
CA GLY A 215 -4.14 7.86 -23.91
C GLY A 215 -3.23 6.68 -23.57
N ASN A 216 -2.22 6.94 -22.77
CA ASN A 216 -1.23 5.97 -22.30
C ASN A 216 -1.10 6.04 -20.77
N ILE A 217 -1.12 4.90 -20.12
CA ILE A 217 -0.82 4.75 -18.69
C ILE A 217 0.54 4.09 -18.53
N TYR A 218 1.33 4.64 -17.61
CA TYR A 218 2.65 4.12 -17.20
C TYR A 218 2.60 3.72 -15.73
N PRO A 219 2.34 2.44 -15.42
CA PRO A 219 2.36 1.95 -14.06
C PRO A 219 3.75 2.05 -13.45
N ILE A 220 3.81 2.44 -12.20
CA ILE A 220 5.02 2.48 -11.38
C ILE A 220 4.90 1.35 -10.38
N GLU A 221 5.87 0.44 -10.39
CA GLU A 221 5.93 -0.71 -9.48
C GLU A 221 5.94 -0.27 -8.02
N CYS A 222 5.43 -1.11 -7.15
CA CYS A 222 5.56 -0.96 -5.70
C CYS A 222 7.04 -1.06 -5.25
N LEU A 223 7.30 -0.87 -3.97
CA LEU A 223 8.66 -0.93 -3.42
C LEU A 223 9.25 -2.35 -3.50
N ASN A 224 8.40 -3.38 -3.38
CA ASN A 224 8.79 -4.78 -3.48
C ASN A 224 9.97 -5.13 -2.54
N THR A 225 10.98 -5.80 -3.06
CA THR A 225 12.17 -6.24 -2.32
C THR A 225 13.39 -5.35 -2.58
N LYS A 226 13.18 -4.03 -2.82
CA LYS A 226 14.29 -3.11 -3.03
C LYS A 226 15.14 -2.98 -1.78
N GLU A 227 16.47 -3.06 -1.95
CA GLU A 227 17.44 -3.09 -0.86
C GLU A 227 17.32 -1.91 0.11
N ASP A 228 17.11 -0.71 -0.43
CA ASP A 228 16.94 0.51 0.39
C ASP A 228 15.62 0.51 1.21
N TRP A 229 14.65 -0.32 0.85
CA TRP A 229 13.36 -0.45 1.53
C TRP A 229 13.36 -1.60 2.55
N CYS A 230 13.97 -2.74 2.22
CA CYS A 230 14.10 -3.91 3.09
C CYS A 230 15.28 -3.73 4.06
#